data_841a2f8401dba092d11c546ce4f34850
#
_entry.id   841a2f8401dba092d11c546ce4f34850
#
_cell.length_a   1.000
_cell.length_b   1.000
_cell.length_c   1.000
_cell.angle_alpha   90.00
_cell.angle_beta   90.00
_cell.angle_gamma   90.00
#
_symmetry.space_group_name_H-M   'P 1'
#
loop_
_entity.id
_entity.type
_entity.pdbx_description
1 polymer ?
#
loop_
_entity_poly.entity_id
_entity_poly.type
_entity_poly.pdbx_seq_one_letter_code
_entity_poly.pdbx_strand_id
1 'polypeptide(L)'
;MTALAKPAPSSEQTSRLLGSALPSEAGPIDDPSALPFPPRVRWPRPVQVLWFGQRQWHFMLHYQEKFGEVWSPRGYVRGQAAVTCHPDHIRSLFTAPPHKVPTLAAESPLRPVLGPSSVLTSNGPRHLRQRKLLLPPFHGEAVARYERMIAEAASREIDRWPVGKPLALAPRMQAITLDVIMGGIFGIEGRPRPGTLEHALRTAIRELLRGSTMPGAKLAEWMNVGHDEPFGLTWLGLQIPDRCVYAIIRKRRHEADLEERTDILSLIMRARTEEGEALTDRELRDELMTLVLAGHETTANQLAWAWERLVRTPQAYERLRSAARGEQRNADEVIEATITEAMRVRPVIPVTGRRVGVPWRLGPYAVPAGTPVAASILLLHHREDLYPDPFSFRPERWFGSRPGTYEWIPFGGGTRRCLGAALAMAEQSVVLSMMAQRLDLEAADSKPERPKHRNVTMIPARGGRVVIRGRR
;
A
#
# COMPACT_ATOMS: atom_id res chain seq x y z
N MET A 1 4.71 -29.47 18.59
CA MET A 1 3.24 -29.36 18.70
C MET A 1 2.73 -28.80 17.37
N THR A 2 2.22 -29.68 16.56
CA THR A 2 1.71 -29.46 15.21
C THR A 2 0.34 -28.81 15.31
N ALA A 3 0.25 -27.51 15.10
CA ALA A 3 -1.05 -26.84 14.99
C ALA A 3 -1.62 -27.13 13.60
N LEU A 4 -2.55 -28.05 13.56
CA LEU A 4 -3.43 -28.37 12.45
C LEU A 4 -4.02 -27.06 11.88
N ALA A 5 -3.84 -26.86 10.58
CA ALA A 5 -4.67 -25.95 9.81
C ALA A 5 -6.11 -26.48 9.96
N LYS A 6 -6.99 -25.70 10.60
CA LYS A 6 -8.42 -26.05 10.59
C LYS A 6 -8.89 -26.08 9.13
N PRO A 7 -9.70 -27.08 8.78
CA PRO A 7 -10.31 -27.13 7.46
C PRO A 7 -11.14 -25.85 7.22
N ALA A 8 -11.23 -25.45 5.97
CA ALA A 8 -12.13 -24.37 5.56
C ALA A 8 -13.56 -24.71 6.04
N PRO A 9 -14.34 -23.73 6.51
CA PRO A 9 -15.72 -23.95 6.89
C PRO A 9 -16.48 -24.56 5.73
N SER A 10 -17.40 -25.49 6.03
CA SER A 10 -18.26 -26.12 5.01
C SER A 10 -19.14 -25.05 4.34
N SER A 11 -19.51 -25.27 3.08
CA SER A 11 -20.38 -24.37 2.31
C SER A 11 -21.69 -24.02 3.04
N GLU A 12 -22.22 -24.92 3.89
CA GLU A 12 -23.40 -24.69 4.71
C GLU A 12 -23.17 -23.74 5.90
N GLN A 13 -21.97 -23.77 6.51
CA GLN A 13 -21.62 -22.84 7.60
C GLN A 13 -21.37 -21.43 7.04
N THR A 14 -20.75 -21.33 5.87
CA THR A 14 -20.56 -20.07 5.14
C THR A 14 -21.90 -19.48 4.68
N SER A 15 -22.83 -20.31 4.20
CA SER A 15 -24.18 -19.88 3.77
C SER A 15 -25.04 -19.37 4.92
N ARG A 16 -24.90 -19.89 6.13
CA ARG A 16 -25.61 -19.38 7.33
C ARG A 16 -25.08 -18.08 7.85
N LEU A 17 -23.79 -17.78 7.64
CA LEU A 17 -23.16 -16.51 8.02
C LEU A 17 -23.40 -15.40 6.98
N LEU A 18 -23.65 -15.76 5.73
CA LEU A 18 -23.95 -14.85 4.61
C LEU A 18 -25.47 -14.70 4.36
N GLY A 19 -26.31 -15.32 5.19
CA GLY A 19 -27.72 -15.54 4.98
C GLY A 19 -28.69 -14.34 5.02
N SER A 20 -28.20 -13.12 5.16
CA SER A 20 -28.92 -11.91 4.73
C SER A 20 -27.85 -10.83 4.52
N ALA A 21 -27.65 -10.39 3.28
CA ALA A 21 -26.88 -9.20 3.03
C ALA A 21 -27.36 -8.08 3.95
N LEU A 22 -26.45 -7.50 4.74
CA LEU A 22 -26.80 -6.37 5.58
C LEU A 22 -27.38 -5.25 4.69
N PRO A 23 -28.35 -4.46 5.17
CA PRO A 23 -28.84 -3.33 4.39
C PRO A 23 -27.66 -2.49 3.91
N SER A 24 -27.61 -2.21 2.60
CA SER A 24 -26.54 -1.44 1.96
C SER A 24 -26.55 0.04 2.32
N GLU A 25 -27.60 0.49 3.01
CA GLU A 25 -27.76 1.88 3.39
C GLU A 25 -26.62 2.38 4.26
N ALA A 26 -25.93 3.40 3.77
CA ALA A 26 -24.83 4.04 4.48
C ALA A 26 -24.77 5.53 4.18
N GLY A 27 -24.50 6.33 5.20
CA GLY A 27 -24.44 7.78 5.07
C GLY A 27 -24.66 8.51 6.39
N PRO A 28 -24.68 9.85 6.35
CA PRO A 28 -24.97 10.65 7.53
C PRO A 28 -26.41 10.43 8.01
N ILE A 29 -26.59 10.44 9.33
CA ILE A 29 -27.90 10.38 10.00
C ILE A 29 -27.98 11.43 11.10
N ASP A 30 -29.20 11.85 11.42
CA ASP A 30 -29.39 12.88 12.43
C ASP A 30 -29.36 12.28 13.85
N ASP A 31 -29.98 11.13 14.05
CA ASP A 31 -30.07 10.46 15.36
C ASP A 31 -29.35 9.10 15.35
N PRO A 32 -28.15 9.01 15.94
CA PRO A 32 -27.44 7.75 16.06
C PRO A 32 -28.06 6.75 17.05
N SER A 33 -28.99 7.20 17.95
CA SER A 33 -29.63 6.33 18.92
C SER A 33 -30.72 5.45 18.30
N ALA A 34 -31.21 5.79 17.11
CA ALA A 34 -32.18 5.01 16.35
C ALA A 34 -31.66 3.61 15.92
N LEU A 35 -30.34 3.42 15.88
CA LEU A 35 -29.71 2.18 15.49
C LEU A 35 -28.66 1.74 16.52
N PRO A 36 -28.45 0.42 16.71
CA PRO A 36 -27.42 -0.06 17.62
C PRO A 36 -26.01 0.26 17.10
N PHE A 37 -25.08 0.39 18.05
CA PHE A 37 -23.65 0.44 17.70
C PHE A 37 -23.14 -0.94 17.22
N PRO A 38 -22.17 -1.03 16.30
CA PRO A 38 -21.62 -2.29 15.82
C PRO A 38 -21.16 -3.23 16.94
N PRO A 39 -21.32 -4.57 16.78
CA PRO A 39 -20.92 -5.56 17.78
C PRO A 39 -19.45 -5.44 18.16
N ARG A 40 -19.17 -5.51 19.46
CA ARG A 40 -17.85 -5.19 20.01
C ARG A 40 -17.03 -6.44 20.30
N VAL A 41 -15.74 -6.35 19.99
CA VAL A 41 -14.75 -7.33 20.48
C VAL A 41 -14.63 -7.20 22.00
N ARG A 42 -14.86 -8.30 22.74
CA ARG A 42 -14.93 -8.29 24.22
C ARG A 42 -13.57 -8.36 24.90
N TRP A 43 -12.50 -8.81 24.19
CA TRP A 43 -11.17 -8.93 24.77
C TRP A 43 -10.62 -7.59 25.27
N PRO A 44 -9.77 -7.59 26.32
CA PRO A 44 -9.08 -6.39 26.77
C PRO A 44 -8.25 -5.76 25.66
N ARG A 45 -8.18 -4.42 25.65
CA ARG A 45 -7.47 -3.66 24.62
C ARG A 45 -6.01 -4.11 24.39
N PRO A 46 -5.17 -4.35 25.41
CA PRO A 46 -3.80 -4.81 25.20
C PRO A 46 -3.71 -6.12 24.40
N VAL A 47 -4.64 -7.05 24.67
CA VAL A 47 -4.70 -8.34 23.97
C VAL A 47 -5.06 -8.14 22.50
N GLN A 48 -6.03 -7.27 22.20
CA GLN A 48 -6.42 -6.95 20.83
C GLN A 48 -5.27 -6.29 20.07
N VAL A 49 -4.58 -5.32 20.68
CA VAL A 49 -3.44 -4.62 20.09
C VAL A 49 -2.30 -5.59 19.81
N LEU A 50 -1.98 -6.47 20.76
CA LEU A 50 -0.93 -7.48 20.59
C LEU A 50 -1.29 -8.47 19.47
N TRP A 51 -2.51 -9.01 19.48
CA TRP A 51 -2.95 -9.97 18.47
C TRP A 51 -2.99 -9.32 17.08
N PHE A 52 -3.59 -8.13 16.94
CA PHE A 52 -3.59 -7.37 15.70
C PHE A 52 -2.17 -7.07 15.21
N GLY A 53 -1.29 -6.60 16.08
CA GLY A 53 0.10 -6.27 15.72
C GLY A 53 0.93 -7.47 15.27
N GLN A 54 0.67 -8.67 15.81
CA GLN A 54 1.41 -9.88 15.46
C GLN A 54 0.78 -10.67 14.32
N ARG A 55 -0.56 -10.72 14.25
CA ARG A 55 -1.32 -11.57 13.34
C ARG A 55 -2.56 -10.84 12.79
N GLN A 56 -2.35 -9.65 12.21
CA GLN A 56 -3.43 -8.79 11.69
C GLN A 56 -4.38 -9.56 10.76
N TRP A 57 -3.84 -10.35 9.83
CA TRP A 57 -4.62 -11.17 8.91
C TRP A 57 -5.62 -12.07 9.64
N HIS A 58 -5.15 -12.84 10.60
CA HIS A 58 -6.01 -13.77 11.35
C HIS A 58 -7.00 -13.05 12.26
N PHE A 59 -6.57 -11.92 12.86
CA PHE A 59 -7.45 -11.10 13.70
C PHE A 59 -8.65 -10.59 12.89
N MET A 60 -8.38 -10.03 11.72
CA MET A 60 -9.41 -9.43 10.87
C MET A 60 -10.41 -10.49 10.37
N LEU A 61 -9.93 -11.60 9.83
CA LEU A 61 -10.78 -12.69 9.34
C LEU A 61 -11.59 -13.34 10.46
N HIS A 62 -10.99 -13.59 11.64
CA HIS A 62 -11.69 -14.18 12.78
C HIS A 62 -12.88 -13.34 13.23
N TYR A 63 -12.72 -12.00 13.27
CA TYR A 63 -13.83 -11.15 13.72
C TYR A 63 -14.85 -10.89 12.63
N GLN A 64 -14.48 -10.95 11.35
CA GLN A 64 -15.45 -10.97 10.25
C GLN A 64 -16.31 -12.24 10.31
N GLU A 65 -15.70 -13.41 10.48
CA GLU A 65 -16.43 -14.67 10.65
C GLU A 65 -17.40 -14.62 11.82
N LYS A 66 -17.00 -13.98 12.93
CA LYS A 66 -17.79 -13.90 14.16
C LYS A 66 -18.92 -12.88 14.12
N PHE A 67 -18.71 -11.71 13.52
CA PHE A 67 -19.60 -10.57 13.63
C PHE A 67 -20.17 -10.09 12.27
N GLY A 68 -19.69 -10.65 11.16
CA GLY A 68 -20.08 -10.24 9.81
C GLY A 68 -19.30 -9.03 9.32
N GLU A 69 -19.95 -8.22 8.48
CA GLU A 69 -19.32 -7.16 7.68
C GLU A 69 -18.98 -5.90 8.45
N VAL A 70 -19.66 -5.68 9.59
CA VAL A 70 -19.47 -4.47 10.42
C VAL A 70 -19.29 -4.86 11.88
N TRP A 71 -18.19 -4.45 12.47
CA TRP A 71 -17.87 -4.74 13.87
C TRP A 71 -16.93 -3.69 14.48
N SER A 72 -16.75 -3.72 15.81
CA SER A 72 -16.00 -2.72 16.55
C SER A 72 -14.83 -3.34 17.33
N PRO A 73 -13.57 -3.07 16.95
CA PRO A 73 -12.41 -3.37 17.77
C PRO A 73 -12.22 -2.27 18.84
N ARG A 74 -11.49 -2.60 19.90
CA ARG A 74 -10.84 -1.62 20.75
C ARG A 74 -9.46 -1.28 20.16
N GLY A 75 -9.45 -0.30 19.24
CA GLY A 75 -8.30 -0.05 18.38
C GLY A 75 -7.11 0.65 19.03
N TYR A 76 -6.12 0.99 18.20
CA TYR A 76 -4.94 1.80 18.59
C TYR A 76 -5.33 3.22 18.98
N VAL A 77 -6.39 3.77 18.40
CA VAL A 77 -6.92 5.10 18.70
C VAL A 77 -7.75 5.06 19.99
N ARG A 78 -7.67 6.12 20.79
CA ARG A 78 -8.54 6.25 21.97
C ARG A 78 -10.02 6.28 21.53
N GLY A 79 -10.86 5.52 22.22
CA GLY A 79 -12.29 5.46 21.95
C GLY A 79 -12.76 4.22 21.21
N GLN A 80 -13.94 4.33 20.62
CA GLN A 80 -14.58 3.28 19.83
C GLN A 80 -14.23 3.47 18.38
N ALA A 81 -13.98 2.37 17.67
CA ALA A 81 -13.77 2.36 16.23
C ALA A 81 -14.75 1.37 15.59
N ALA A 82 -15.03 1.51 14.32
CA ALA A 82 -15.76 0.51 13.55
C ALA A 82 -14.90 0.00 12.39
N VAL A 83 -15.14 -1.23 11.97
CA VAL A 83 -14.57 -1.83 10.75
C VAL A 83 -15.73 -2.17 9.84
N THR A 84 -15.58 -1.92 8.56
CA THR A 84 -16.52 -2.37 7.52
C THR A 84 -15.78 -2.94 6.32
N CYS A 85 -16.40 -3.91 5.65
CA CYS A 85 -15.96 -4.46 4.37
C CYS A 85 -17.10 -4.49 3.33
N HIS A 86 -18.20 -3.77 3.56
CA HIS A 86 -19.29 -3.66 2.59
C HIS A 86 -18.97 -2.59 1.54
N PRO A 87 -19.10 -2.87 0.21
CA PRO A 87 -18.80 -1.92 -0.86
C PRO A 87 -19.56 -0.58 -0.73
N ASP A 88 -20.85 -0.61 -0.42
CA ASP A 88 -21.67 0.60 -0.29
C ASP A 88 -21.29 1.44 0.92
N HIS A 89 -20.96 0.81 2.06
CA HIS A 89 -20.43 1.52 3.22
C HIS A 89 -19.12 2.23 2.88
N ILE A 90 -18.22 1.53 2.18
CA ILE A 90 -16.94 2.08 1.73
C ILE A 90 -17.15 3.21 0.73
N ARG A 91 -18.07 3.03 -0.23
CA ARG A 91 -18.46 4.08 -1.18
C ARG A 91 -18.93 5.33 -0.45
N SER A 92 -19.86 5.19 0.49
CA SER A 92 -20.42 6.32 1.25
C SER A 92 -19.33 7.11 2.00
N LEU A 93 -18.35 6.41 2.61
CA LEU A 93 -17.23 7.04 3.31
C LEU A 93 -16.22 7.72 2.36
N PHE A 94 -16.00 7.17 1.17
CA PHE A 94 -14.99 7.68 0.24
C PHE A 94 -15.50 8.83 -0.61
N THR A 95 -16.81 8.89 -0.88
CA THR A 95 -17.45 9.96 -1.67
C THR A 95 -17.97 11.10 -0.80
N ALA A 96 -18.02 10.91 0.52
CA ALA A 96 -18.43 11.96 1.44
C ALA A 96 -17.50 13.19 1.38
N PRO A 97 -18.06 14.39 1.57
CA PRO A 97 -17.27 15.61 1.66
C PRO A 97 -16.19 15.50 2.74
N PRO A 98 -14.91 15.89 2.45
CA PRO A 98 -13.80 15.74 3.38
C PRO A 98 -13.97 16.43 4.74
N HIS A 99 -14.80 17.46 4.84
CA HIS A 99 -15.11 18.12 6.11
C HIS A 99 -16.06 17.29 6.99
N LYS A 100 -16.95 16.47 6.39
CA LYS A 100 -17.85 15.56 7.11
C LYS A 100 -17.15 14.24 7.46
N VAL A 101 -16.26 13.75 6.58
CA VAL A 101 -15.59 12.46 6.75
C VAL A 101 -14.08 12.63 6.44
N PRO A 102 -13.33 13.36 7.31
CA PRO A 102 -11.88 13.49 7.14
C PRO A 102 -11.17 12.15 7.26
N THR A 103 -9.95 12.07 6.73
CA THR A 103 -9.11 10.89 6.90
C THR A 103 -8.47 10.85 8.29
N LEU A 104 -7.99 9.67 8.67
CA LEU A 104 -7.15 9.49 9.86
C LEU A 104 -5.68 9.89 9.60
N ALA A 105 -5.43 10.67 8.56
CA ALA A 105 -4.10 11.06 8.13
C ALA A 105 -3.32 11.81 9.22
N ALA A 106 -3.99 12.70 9.94
CA ALA A 106 -3.38 13.44 11.05
C ALA A 106 -2.99 12.56 12.25
N GLU A 107 -3.58 11.37 12.35
CA GLU A 107 -3.31 10.39 13.40
C GLU A 107 -2.40 9.25 12.90
N SER A 108 -1.89 9.37 11.67
CA SER A 108 -1.03 8.36 11.07
C SER A 108 0.28 8.22 11.85
N PRO A 109 0.73 7.00 12.16
CA PRO A 109 2.05 6.79 12.75
C PRO A 109 3.20 7.24 11.85
N LEU A 110 2.91 7.48 10.56
CA LEU A 110 3.88 8.01 9.60
C LEU A 110 4.02 9.54 9.66
N ARG A 111 3.10 10.25 10.34
CA ARG A 111 3.10 11.72 10.39
C ARG A 111 4.42 12.32 10.92
N PRO A 112 5.03 11.81 12.00
CA PRO A 112 6.32 12.32 12.47
C PRO A 112 7.47 12.10 11.48
N VAL A 113 7.37 11.07 10.63
CA VAL A 113 8.41 10.74 9.64
C VAL A 113 8.24 11.54 8.35
N LEU A 114 7.01 11.62 7.85
CA LEU A 114 6.68 12.28 6.59
C LEU A 114 6.51 13.79 6.74
N GLY A 115 6.20 14.25 7.94
CA GLY A 115 5.88 15.63 8.27
C GLY A 115 4.39 15.97 8.16
N PRO A 116 3.93 17.03 8.84
CA PRO A 116 2.52 17.44 8.87
C PRO A 116 2.04 18.09 7.57
N SER A 117 2.95 18.49 6.69
CA SER A 117 2.64 19.13 5.42
C SER A 117 2.53 18.17 4.25
N SER A 118 2.85 16.88 4.44
CA SER A 118 2.72 15.86 3.39
C SER A 118 1.27 15.68 2.92
N VAL A 119 1.09 15.42 1.64
CA VAL A 119 -0.21 15.05 1.04
C VAL A 119 -0.83 13.82 1.73
N LEU A 120 -0.01 12.92 2.27
CA LEU A 120 -0.47 11.72 2.97
C LEU A 120 -1.00 12.04 4.38
N THR A 121 -0.40 13.00 5.09
CA THR A 121 -0.68 13.29 6.51
C THR A 121 -1.50 14.55 6.73
N SER A 122 -1.73 15.36 5.69
CA SER A 122 -2.58 16.56 5.74
C SER A 122 -4.05 16.24 5.46
N ASN A 123 -4.96 17.11 5.88
CA ASN A 123 -6.40 17.05 5.63
C ASN A 123 -6.94 18.36 5.05
N GLY A 124 -8.17 18.32 4.55
CA GLY A 124 -8.92 19.51 4.10
C GLY A 124 -8.27 20.25 2.92
N PRO A 125 -8.33 21.61 2.92
CA PRO A 125 -7.82 22.43 1.81
C PRO A 125 -6.35 22.19 1.51
N ARG A 126 -5.49 22.05 2.54
CA ARG A 126 -4.06 21.75 2.37
C ARG A 126 -3.83 20.48 1.57
N HIS A 127 -4.51 19.40 1.90
CA HIS A 127 -4.41 18.16 1.14
C HIS A 127 -4.81 18.35 -0.34
N LEU A 128 -5.92 19.05 -0.59
CA LEU A 128 -6.40 19.27 -1.97
C LEU A 128 -5.40 20.11 -2.77
N ARG A 129 -4.85 21.16 -2.16
CA ARG A 129 -3.80 22.00 -2.76
C ARG A 129 -2.58 21.16 -3.14
N GLN A 130 -2.01 20.41 -2.19
CA GLN A 130 -0.83 19.59 -2.44
C GLN A 130 -1.11 18.50 -3.47
N ARG A 131 -2.25 17.81 -3.37
CA ARG A 131 -2.64 16.82 -4.34
C ARG A 131 -2.70 17.38 -5.76
N LYS A 132 -3.25 18.59 -5.95
CA LYS A 132 -3.33 19.25 -7.26
C LYS A 132 -1.94 19.55 -7.83
N LEU A 133 -1.00 20.01 -6.99
CA LEU A 133 0.38 20.28 -7.38
C LEU A 133 1.19 19.02 -7.71
N LEU A 134 0.92 17.92 -7.01
CA LEU A 134 1.64 16.65 -7.16
C LEU A 134 1.09 15.74 -8.27
N LEU A 135 -0.13 15.94 -8.73
CA LEU A 135 -0.80 15.00 -9.63
C LEU A 135 -0.16 14.86 -11.02
N PRO A 136 0.27 15.97 -11.69
CA PRO A 136 0.73 15.91 -13.08
C PRO A 136 1.87 14.93 -13.36
N PRO A 137 2.91 14.78 -12.51
CA PRO A 137 4.00 13.82 -12.75
C PRO A 137 3.61 12.34 -12.75
N PHE A 138 2.41 12.00 -12.27
CA PHE A 138 1.97 10.60 -12.12
C PHE A 138 0.92 10.17 -13.14
N HIS A 139 0.65 10.98 -14.18
CA HIS A 139 -0.38 10.71 -15.18
C HIS A 139 0.12 10.89 -16.62
N GLY A 140 -0.58 10.25 -17.55
CA GLY A 140 -0.36 10.43 -18.99
C GLY A 140 1.05 10.03 -19.43
N GLU A 141 1.63 10.82 -20.31
CA GLU A 141 2.96 10.57 -20.90
C GLU A 141 4.11 10.49 -19.87
N ALA A 142 3.92 11.05 -18.67
CA ALA A 142 4.92 10.97 -17.63
C ALA A 142 5.16 9.51 -17.21
N VAL A 143 4.12 8.69 -17.16
CA VAL A 143 4.23 7.26 -16.79
C VAL A 143 5.01 6.48 -17.87
N ALA A 144 4.75 6.73 -19.15
CA ALA A 144 5.47 6.06 -20.25
C ALA A 144 6.99 6.31 -20.21
N ARG A 145 7.43 7.50 -19.76
CA ARG A 145 8.86 7.78 -19.60
C ARG A 145 9.54 6.93 -18.52
N TYR A 146 8.78 6.50 -17.52
CA TYR A 146 9.32 5.66 -16.44
C TYR A 146 9.53 4.20 -16.85
N GLU A 147 8.81 3.68 -17.85
CA GLU A 147 8.91 2.27 -18.26
C GLU A 147 10.31 1.86 -18.64
N ARG A 148 11.03 2.68 -19.42
CA ARG A 148 12.44 2.43 -19.75
C ARG A 148 13.34 2.40 -18.51
N MET A 149 13.16 3.36 -17.61
CA MET A 149 13.90 3.43 -16.35
C MET A 149 13.62 2.21 -15.45
N ILE A 150 12.37 1.78 -15.40
CA ILE A 150 11.95 0.59 -14.66
C ILE A 150 12.64 -0.65 -15.24
N ALA A 151 12.61 -0.82 -16.57
CA ALA A 151 13.22 -1.95 -17.26
C ALA A 151 14.74 -2.00 -17.02
N GLU A 152 15.43 -0.86 -17.11
CA GLU A 152 16.86 -0.77 -16.82
C GLU A 152 17.21 -1.10 -15.37
N ALA A 153 16.44 -0.57 -14.41
CA ALA A 153 16.63 -0.86 -12.99
C ALA A 153 16.39 -2.34 -12.68
N ALA A 154 15.33 -2.93 -13.24
CA ALA A 154 15.01 -4.34 -13.12
C ALA A 154 16.11 -5.23 -13.73
N SER A 155 16.57 -4.92 -14.95
CA SER A 155 17.64 -5.68 -15.62
C SER A 155 18.93 -5.71 -14.78
N ARG A 156 19.41 -4.51 -14.35
CA ARG A 156 20.62 -4.41 -13.52
C ARG A 156 20.55 -5.20 -12.22
N GLU A 157 19.37 -5.29 -11.61
CA GLU A 157 19.21 -6.03 -10.35
C GLU A 157 19.09 -7.53 -10.61
N ILE A 158 18.26 -7.96 -11.57
CA ILE A 158 18.04 -9.36 -11.94
C ILE A 158 19.37 -10.04 -12.35
N ASP A 159 20.25 -9.35 -13.07
CA ASP A 159 21.55 -9.90 -13.53
C ASP A 159 22.47 -10.35 -12.38
N ARG A 160 22.27 -9.80 -11.18
CA ARG A 160 23.07 -10.10 -9.99
C ARG A 160 22.52 -11.25 -9.14
N TRP A 161 21.35 -11.79 -9.48
CA TRP A 161 20.72 -12.79 -8.62
C TRP A 161 21.40 -14.16 -8.77
N PRO A 162 21.63 -14.87 -7.66
CA PRO A 162 22.28 -16.17 -7.70
C PRO A 162 21.34 -17.25 -8.25
N VAL A 163 21.85 -18.09 -9.15
CA VAL A 163 21.16 -19.30 -9.64
C VAL A 163 21.37 -20.45 -8.64
N GLY A 164 20.37 -21.30 -8.47
CA GLY A 164 20.43 -22.52 -7.64
C GLY A 164 20.36 -22.29 -6.13
N LYS A 165 20.33 -21.03 -5.64
CA LYS A 165 20.28 -20.72 -4.21
C LYS A 165 18.99 -20.02 -3.82
N PRO A 166 18.44 -20.29 -2.61
CA PRO A 166 17.28 -19.58 -2.11
C PRO A 166 17.51 -18.06 -2.04
N LEU A 167 16.58 -17.30 -2.57
CA LEU A 167 16.60 -15.85 -2.67
C LEU A 167 15.30 -15.27 -2.06
N ALA A 168 15.40 -14.30 -1.17
CA ALA A 168 14.25 -13.51 -0.72
C ALA A 168 13.96 -12.38 -1.73
N LEU A 169 12.77 -12.35 -2.32
CA LEU A 169 12.42 -11.37 -3.36
C LEU A 169 12.19 -9.97 -2.82
N ALA A 170 11.57 -9.80 -1.66
CA ALA A 170 11.23 -8.47 -1.15
C ALA A 170 12.43 -7.51 -1.09
N PRO A 171 13.62 -7.87 -0.58
CA PRO A 171 14.79 -6.98 -0.62
C PRO A 171 15.28 -6.68 -2.04
N ARG A 172 15.06 -7.59 -2.99
CA ARG A 172 15.45 -7.42 -4.40
C ARG A 172 14.49 -6.47 -5.11
N MET A 173 13.20 -6.66 -4.89
CA MET A 173 12.18 -5.72 -5.38
C MET A 173 12.40 -4.32 -4.78
N GLN A 174 12.74 -4.23 -3.49
CA GLN A 174 13.09 -2.95 -2.87
C GLN A 174 14.31 -2.27 -3.52
N ALA A 175 15.27 -3.03 -4.00
CA ALA A 175 16.42 -2.45 -4.73
C ALA A 175 15.98 -1.86 -6.07
N ILE A 176 15.09 -2.53 -6.80
CA ILE A 176 14.53 -2.05 -8.08
C ILE A 176 13.69 -0.79 -7.84
N THR A 177 12.67 -0.88 -7.00
CA THR A 177 11.71 0.21 -6.77
C THR A 177 12.37 1.46 -6.18
N LEU A 178 13.41 1.30 -5.36
CA LEU A 178 14.19 2.44 -4.86
C LEU A 178 15.01 3.11 -5.97
N ASP A 179 15.62 2.35 -6.85
CA ASP A 179 16.36 2.92 -8.00
C ASP A 179 15.38 3.66 -8.94
N VAL A 180 14.18 3.12 -9.17
CA VAL A 180 13.12 3.77 -9.98
C VAL A 180 12.65 5.06 -9.33
N ILE A 181 12.33 5.05 -8.04
CA ILE A 181 11.85 6.23 -7.30
C ILE A 181 12.94 7.33 -7.25
N MET A 182 14.19 6.95 -6.97
CA MET A 182 15.29 7.92 -6.97
C MET A 182 15.49 8.55 -8.36
N GLY A 183 15.39 7.75 -9.42
CA GLY A 183 15.45 8.25 -10.79
C GLY A 183 14.29 9.18 -11.14
N GLY A 184 13.07 8.77 -10.87
CA GLY A 184 11.85 9.53 -11.18
C GLY A 184 11.73 10.84 -10.38
N ILE A 185 12.09 10.80 -9.09
CA ILE A 185 12.00 11.98 -8.22
C ILE A 185 13.15 12.97 -8.48
N PHE A 186 14.38 12.49 -8.58
CA PHE A 186 15.56 13.35 -8.61
C PHE A 186 16.21 13.44 -10.00
N GLY A 187 15.67 12.79 -11.03
CA GLY A 187 16.20 12.81 -12.37
C GLY A 187 17.58 12.12 -12.51
N ILE A 188 17.80 11.04 -11.73
CA ILE A 188 19.06 10.35 -11.68
C ILE A 188 19.05 9.21 -12.73
N GLU A 189 19.97 9.22 -13.65
CA GLU A 189 20.18 8.10 -14.56
C GLU A 189 20.97 6.97 -13.85
N GLY A 190 20.35 5.81 -13.75
CA GLY A 190 20.95 4.65 -13.11
C GLY A 190 21.00 4.74 -11.57
N ARG A 191 22.10 4.25 -10.98
CA ARG A 191 22.32 4.35 -9.52
C ARG A 191 23.09 5.62 -9.18
N PRO A 192 22.71 6.30 -8.09
CA PRO A 192 23.46 7.46 -7.60
C PRO A 192 24.92 7.10 -7.35
N ARG A 193 25.86 7.93 -7.84
CA ARG A 193 27.30 7.73 -7.67
C ARG A 193 27.72 7.90 -6.20
N PRO A 194 28.64 7.07 -5.67
CA PRO A 194 29.22 7.28 -4.35
C PRO A 194 29.75 8.71 -4.19
N GLY A 195 29.53 9.30 -3.00
CA GLY A 195 29.93 10.68 -2.70
C GLY A 195 28.89 11.75 -3.06
N THR A 196 27.79 11.41 -3.77
CA THR A 196 26.71 12.35 -4.07
C THR A 196 25.68 12.42 -2.93
N LEU A 197 24.95 13.54 -2.83
CA LEU A 197 23.83 13.70 -1.87
C LEU A 197 22.75 12.64 -2.08
N GLU A 198 22.46 12.33 -3.31
CA GLU A 198 21.46 11.34 -3.71
C GLU A 198 21.88 9.92 -3.28
N HIS A 199 23.19 9.60 -3.35
CA HIS A 199 23.73 8.34 -2.83
C HIS A 199 23.61 8.27 -1.30
N ALA A 200 23.95 9.35 -0.62
CA ALA A 200 23.81 9.46 0.84
C ALA A 200 22.34 9.31 1.27
N LEU A 201 21.42 9.98 0.58
CA LEU A 201 19.97 9.87 0.81
C LEU A 201 19.48 8.43 0.60
N ARG A 202 19.82 7.81 -0.53
CA ARG A 202 19.46 6.42 -0.83
C ARG A 202 19.94 5.46 0.27
N THR A 203 21.16 5.64 0.73
CA THR A 203 21.73 4.83 1.81
C THR A 203 20.99 5.06 3.13
N ALA A 204 20.74 6.31 3.48
CA ALA A 204 20.03 6.67 4.71
C ALA A 204 18.59 6.15 4.73
N ILE A 205 17.86 6.20 3.60
CA ILE A 205 16.52 5.60 3.48
C ILE A 205 16.56 4.08 3.70
N ARG A 206 17.55 3.38 3.11
CA ARG A 206 17.69 1.94 3.33
C ARG A 206 17.95 1.58 4.78
N GLU A 207 18.80 2.33 5.47
CA GLU A 207 19.08 2.12 6.90
C GLU A 207 17.88 2.47 7.77
N LEU A 208 17.14 3.53 7.46
CA LEU A 208 15.88 3.87 8.13
C LEU A 208 14.86 2.72 8.05
N LEU A 209 14.70 2.14 6.86
CA LEU A 209 13.81 1.01 6.64
C LEU A 209 14.28 -0.27 7.33
N ARG A 210 15.58 -0.53 7.37
CA ARG A 210 16.15 -1.63 8.17
C ARG A 210 15.91 -1.42 9.65
N GLY A 211 16.15 -0.22 10.15
CA GLY A 211 15.89 0.17 11.54
C GLY A 211 14.44 -0.07 11.96
N SER A 212 13.47 0.17 11.07
CA SER A 212 12.04 -0.04 11.35
C SER A 212 11.65 -1.49 11.65
N THR A 213 12.53 -2.45 11.36
CA THR A 213 12.31 -3.88 11.64
C THR A 213 13.03 -4.39 12.88
N MET A 214 13.86 -3.56 13.52
CA MET A 214 14.65 -3.92 14.72
C MET A 214 13.76 -4.04 15.97
N PRO A 215 14.19 -4.81 16.98
CA PRO A 215 13.58 -4.78 18.29
C PRO A 215 13.54 -3.34 18.83
N GLY A 216 12.41 -2.91 19.36
CA GLY A 216 12.21 -1.53 19.83
C GLY A 216 11.70 -0.53 18.80
N ALA A 217 11.79 -0.78 17.50
CA ALA A 217 11.22 0.11 16.47
C ALA A 217 9.72 0.34 16.66
N LYS A 218 8.96 -0.69 17.02
CA LYS A 218 7.53 -0.56 17.35
C LYS A 218 7.27 0.33 18.56
N LEU A 219 8.15 0.31 19.55
CA LEU A 219 8.04 1.20 20.70
C LEU A 219 8.30 2.65 20.28
N ALA A 220 9.34 2.89 19.49
CA ALA A 220 9.64 4.21 18.94
C ALA A 220 8.49 4.73 18.05
N GLU A 221 7.91 3.89 17.21
CA GLU A 221 6.71 4.21 16.43
C GLU A 221 5.53 4.58 17.34
N TRP A 222 5.24 3.73 18.32
CA TRP A 222 4.13 3.96 19.25
C TRP A 222 4.30 5.25 20.07
N MET A 223 5.51 5.56 20.51
CA MET A 223 5.80 6.80 21.21
C MET A 223 5.58 8.04 20.34
N ASN A 224 5.79 7.94 19.04
CA ASN A 224 5.63 9.04 18.10
C ASN A 224 4.19 9.21 17.55
N VAL A 225 3.26 8.25 17.81
CA VAL A 225 1.87 8.37 17.36
C VAL A 225 1.18 9.59 17.95
N GLY A 226 0.60 10.42 17.08
CA GLY A 226 -0.11 11.64 17.46
C GLY A 226 0.79 12.88 17.63
N HIS A 227 2.08 12.77 17.32
CA HIS A 227 2.99 13.89 17.25
C HIS A 227 3.17 14.40 15.82
N ASP A 228 3.35 15.69 15.65
CA ASP A 228 3.64 16.33 14.36
C ASP A 228 5.12 16.24 14.01
N GLU A 229 5.97 16.30 15.02
CA GLU A 229 7.42 16.23 14.90
C GLU A 229 7.97 14.94 15.51
N PRO A 230 9.01 14.34 14.91
CA PRO A 230 9.64 13.15 15.44
C PRO A 230 10.43 13.46 16.69
N PHE A 231 10.51 12.51 17.63
CA PHE A 231 11.41 12.59 18.77
C PHE A 231 12.12 11.25 19.05
N GLY A 232 13.14 11.28 19.90
CA GLY A 232 13.91 10.11 20.28
C GLY A 232 14.60 9.44 19.09
N LEU A 233 14.53 8.11 19.01
CA LEU A 233 15.18 7.34 17.95
C LEU A 233 14.64 7.66 16.56
N THR A 234 13.36 8.02 16.42
CA THR A 234 12.77 8.43 15.16
C THR A 234 13.41 9.72 14.66
N TRP A 235 13.56 10.72 15.53
CA TRP A 235 14.24 11.97 15.22
C TRP A 235 15.71 11.73 14.80
N LEU A 236 16.44 10.90 15.56
CA LEU A 236 17.84 10.58 15.24
C LEU A 236 17.96 9.91 13.86
N GLY A 237 17.05 8.97 13.54
CA GLY A 237 17.05 8.28 12.25
C GLY A 237 16.75 9.19 11.05
N LEU A 238 16.07 10.32 11.26
CA LEU A 238 15.71 11.26 10.19
C LEU A 238 16.77 12.36 9.95
N GLN A 239 17.76 12.53 10.84
CA GLN A 239 18.75 13.60 10.70
C GLN A 239 19.52 13.58 9.38
N ILE A 240 19.97 12.40 8.94
CA ILE A 240 20.72 12.25 7.68
C ILE A 240 19.79 12.40 6.46
N PRO A 241 18.66 11.67 6.36
CA PRO A 241 17.70 11.87 5.29
C PRO A 241 17.30 13.34 5.11
N ASP A 242 16.94 14.03 6.17
CA ASP A 242 16.50 15.44 6.13
C ASP A 242 17.60 16.37 5.62
N ARG A 243 18.81 16.24 6.13
CA ARG A 243 19.97 17.02 5.67
C ARG A 243 20.21 16.82 4.17
N CYS A 244 20.14 15.58 3.70
CA CYS A 244 20.30 15.26 2.28
C CYS A 244 19.18 15.88 1.44
N VAL A 245 17.91 15.73 1.85
CA VAL A 245 16.76 16.26 1.11
C VAL A 245 16.84 17.79 1.01
N TYR A 246 17.07 18.50 2.12
CA TYR A 246 17.21 19.96 2.10
C TYR A 246 18.41 20.42 1.26
N ALA A 247 19.52 19.68 1.29
CA ALA A 247 20.69 20.01 0.46
C ALA A 247 20.40 19.80 -1.04
N ILE A 248 19.67 18.75 -1.40
CA ILE A 248 19.23 18.48 -2.78
C ILE A 248 18.25 19.57 -3.25
N ILE A 249 17.28 19.98 -2.44
CA ILE A 249 16.34 21.08 -2.74
C ILE A 249 17.13 22.37 -3.03
N ARG A 250 18.05 22.75 -2.14
CA ARG A 250 18.88 23.97 -2.33
C ARG A 250 19.71 23.89 -3.59
N LYS A 251 20.39 22.76 -3.84
CA LYS A 251 21.17 22.55 -5.06
C LYS A 251 20.32 22.72 -6.30
N ARG A 252 19.14 22.06 -6.35
CA ARG A 252 18.23 22.10 -7.49
C ARG A 252 17.73 23.51 -7.80
N ARG A 253 17.49 24.38 -6.79
CA ARG A 253 17.06 25.77 -7.00
C ARG A 253 18.07 26.60 -7.77
N HIS A 254 19.35 26.25 -7.73
CA HIS A 254 20.45 26.98 -8.38
C HIS A 254 20.91 26.33 -9.69
N GLU A 255 20.32 25.19 -10.09
CA GLU A 255 20.64 24.57 -11.38
C GLU A 255 20.06 25.37 -12.54
N ALA A 256 20.89 25.68 -13.54
CA ALA A 256 20.51 26.51 -14.68
C ALA A 256 19.45 25.84 -15.57
N ASP A 257 19.38 24.53 -15.57
CA ASP A 257 18.47 23.69 -16.35
C ASP A 257 17.14 23.36 -15.62
N LEU A 258 16.85 24.01 -14.48
CA LEU A 258 15.65 23.71 -13.68
C LEU A 258 14.35 23.77 -14.51
N GLU A 259 14.23 24.73 -15.41
CA GLU A 259 13.02 24.91 -16.24
C GLU A 259 12.85 23.80 -17.30
N GLU A 260 13.92 23.16 -17.73
CA GLU A 260 13.93 22.11 -18.76
C GLU A 260 13.74 20.71 -18.17
N ARG A 261 14.00 20.56 -16.87
CA ARG A 261 13.96 19.26 -16.19
C ARG A 261 12.54 18.71 -16.04
N THR A 262 12.40 17.40 -16.21
CA THR A 262 11.12 16.69 -16.17
C THR A 262 10.98 15.73 -14.97
N ASP A 263 11.98 15.68 -14.08
CA ASP A 263 11.90 14.93 -12.84
C ASP A 263 10.88 15.56 -11.87
N ILE A 264 10.34 14.71 -10.96
CA ILE A 264 9.25 15.10 -10.05
C ILE A 264 9.65 16.28 -9.18
N LEU A 265 10.88 16.31 -8.62
CA LEU A 265 11.36 17.43 -7.80
C LEU A 265 11.30 18.74 -8.56
N SER A 266 11.84 18.78 -9.78
CA SER A 266 11.83 19.99 -10.62
C SER A 266 10.40 20.42 -10.97
N LEU A 267 9.52 19.48 -11.30
CA LEU A 267 8.12 19.79 -11.60
C LEU A 267 7.36 20.37 -10.39
N ILE A 268 7.53 19.79 -9.19
CA ILE A 268 6.84 20.31 -8.00
C ILE A 268 7.44 21.63 -7.49
N MET A 269 8.72 21.88 -7.71
CA MET A 269 9.35 23.18 -7.40
C MET A 269 8.83 24.30 -8.27
N ARG A 270 8.48 24.03 -9.54
CA ARG A 270 7.89 25.00 -10.49
C ARG A 270 6.38 25.12 -10.34
N ALA A 271 5.73 24.09 -9.79
CA ALA A 271 4.28 24.09 -9.65
C ALA A 271 3.80 25.28 -8.80
N ARG A 272 2.69 25.89 -9.24
CA ARG A 272 2.03 27.00 -8.56
C ARG A 272 0.56 26.69 -8.39
N THR A 273 -0.04 27.23 -7.33
CA THR A 273 -1.50 27.26 -7.17
C THR A 273 -2.11 28.29 -8.14
N GLU A 274 -3.43 28.35 -8.20
CA GLU A 274 -4.15 29.37 -8.98
C GLU A 274 -3.83 30.80 -8.48
N GLU A 275 -3.51 30.92 -7.18
CA GLU A 275 -3.09 32.16 -6.53
C GLU A 275 -1.59 32.46 -6.70
N GLY A 276 -0.84 31.62 -7.42
CA GLY A 276 0.59 31.78 -7.69
C GLY A 276 1.53 31.27 -6.58
N GLU A 277 1.01 30.63 -5.53
CA GLU A 277 1.83 30.12 -4.42
C GLU A 277 2.63 28.88 -4.80
N ALA A 278 3.90 28.85 -4.40
CA ALA A 278 4.79 27.69 -4.50
C ALA A 278 4.76 26.85 -3.22
N LEU A 279 5.31 25.62 -3.30
CA LEU A 279 5.64 24.83 -2.12
C LEU A 279 6.89 25.42 -1.42
N THR A 280 6.81 25.54 -0.11
CA THR A 280 7.95 25.89 0.75
C THR A 280 8.96 24.74 0.80
N ASP A 281 10.21 25.00 1.22
CA ASP A 281 11.23 23.94 1.39
C ASP A 281 10.79 22.85 2.36
N ARG A 282 10.03 23.20 3.41
CA ARG A 282 9.46 22.24 4.33
C ARG A 282 8.40 21.37 3.67
N GLU A 283 7.49 21.95 2.91
CA GLU A 283 6.49 21.21 2.14
C GLU A 283 7.15 20.31 1.10
N LEU A 284 8.16 20.82 0.37
CA LEU A 284 8.94 20.00 -0.57
C LEU A 284 9.62 18.82 0.13
N ARG A 285 10.25 19.02 1.31
CA ARG A 285 10.84 17.94 2.11
C ARG A 285 9.80 16.89 2.48
N ASP A 286 8.64 17.32 2.98
CA ASP A 286 7.58 16.43 3.43
C ASP A 286 7.02 15.61 2.25
N GLU A 287 6.85 16.23 1.08
CA GLU A 287 6.41 15.53 -0.12
C GLU A 287 7.47 14.58 -0.68
N LEU A 288 8.75 14.97 -0.73
CA LEU A 288 9.83 14.11 -1.21
C LEU A 288 9.99 12.86 -0.33
N MET A 289 9.96 13.03 1.00
CA MET A 289 9.99 11.91 1.94
C MET A 289 8.78 11.00 1.76
N THR A 290 7.61 11.59 1.51
CA THR A 290 6.37 10.85 1.25
C THR A 290 6.48 10.01 -0.02
N LEU A 291 6.89 10.63 -1.12
CA LEU A 291 7.00 9.95 -2.42
C LEU A 291 8.04 8.82 -2.38
N VAL A 292 9.20 9.06 -1.75
CA VAL A 292 10.24 8.02 -1.61
C VAL A 292 9.73 6.85 -0.77
N LEU A 293 9.16 7.10 0.41
CA LEU A 293 8.77 6.02 1.31
C LEU A 293 7.52 5.28 0.82
N ALA A 294 6.53 5.99 0.30
CA ALA A 294 5.29 5.39 -0.19
C ALA A 294 5.49 4.60 -1.49
N GLY A 295 6.28 5.12 -2.44
CA GLY A 295 6.48 4.49 -3.75
C GLY A 295 7.40 3.27 -3.73
N HIS A 296 8.39 3.28 -2.85
CA HIS A 296 9.39 2.21 -2.80
C HIS A 296 8.88 0.92 -2.13
N GLU A 297 8.36 1.00 -0.90
CA GLU A 297 8.08 -0.20 -0.11
C GLU A 297 6.81 -0.92 -0.57
N THR A 298 5.78 -0.19 -0.98
CA THR A 298 4.49 -0.78 -1.33
C THR A 298 4.58 -1.63 -2.59
N THR A 299 5.12 -1.11 -3.67
CA THR A 299 5.28 -1.82 -4.95
C THR A 299 6.24 -2.99 -4.81
N ALA A 300 7.35 -2.83 -4.06
CA ALA A 300 8.30 -3.93 -3.82
C ALA A 300 7.65 -5.13 -3.12
N ASN A 301 6.87 -4.89 -2.07
CA ASN A 301 6.19 -5.98 -1.36
C ASN A 301 5.07 -6.59 -2.20
N GLN A 302 4.38 -5.79 -3.03
CA GLN A 302 3.36 -6.31 -3.94
C GLN A 302 3.96 -7.23 -5.00
N LEU A 303 5.08 -6.87 -5.60
CA LEU A 303 5.84 -7.72 -6.52
C LEU A 303 6.31 -9.01 -5.85
N ALA A 304 6.82 -8.94 -4.62
CA ALA A 304 7.23 -10.12 -3.87
C ALA A 304 6.05 -11.05 -3.56
N TRP A 305 4.87 -10.50 -3.26
CA TRP A 305 3.63 -11.27 -3.08
C TRP A 305 3.14 -11.88 -4.39
N ALA A 306 3.17 -11.15 -5.49
CA ALA A 306 2.77 -11.66 -6.80
C ALA A 306 3.60 -12.89 -7.19
N TRP A 307 4.91 -12.81 -7.08
CA TRP A 307 5.80 -13.93 -7.37
C TRP A 307 5.65 -15.09 -6.40
N GLU A 308 5.42 -14.82 -5.12
CA GLU A 308 5.16 -15.87 -4.14
C GLU A 308 3.90 -16.67 -4.49
N ARG A 309 2.86 -16.00 -5.00
CA ARG A 309 1.65 -16.67 -5.49
C ARG A 309 1.89 -17.40 -6.81
N LEU A 310 2.55 -16.79 -7.76
CA LEU A 310 2.84 -17.37 -9.08
C LEU A 310 3.62 -18.69 -8.99
N VAL A 311 4.71 -18.73 -8.23
CA VAL A 311 5.53 -19.96 -8.09
C VAL A 311 4.78 -21.10 -7.36
N ARG A 312 3.64 -20.82 -6.76
CA ARG A 312 2.75 -21.82 -6.12
C ARG A 312 1.50 -22.11 -6.93
N THR A 313 1.33 -21.45 -8.07
CA THR A 313 0.19 -21.65 -8.99
C THR A 313 0.73 -21.85 -10.41
N PRO A 314 1.24 -23.07 -10.72
CA PRO A 314 1.95 -23.35 -11.97
C PRO A 314 1.20 -22.92 -13.25
N GLN A 315 -0.11 -23.11 -13.27
CA GLN A 315 -0.94 -22.72 -14.41
C GLN A 315 -0.96 -21.21 -14.65
N ALA A 316 -1.08 -20.40 -13.58
CA ALA A 316 -1.03 -18.94 -13.69
C ALA A 316 0.37 -18.47 -14.07
N TYR A 317 1.41 -19.12 -13.54
CA TYR A 317 2.80 -18.80 -13.89
C TYR A 317 3.09 -19.07 -15.37
N GLU A 318 2.66 -20.22 -15.90
CA GLU A 318 2.90 -20.57 -17.31
C GLU A 318 2.13 -19.61 -18.24
N ARG A 319 0.90 -19.23 -17.91
CA ARG A 319 0.15 -18.22 -18.66
C ARG A 319 0.87 -16.87 -18.67
N LEU A 320 1.35 -16.40 -17.52
CA LEU A 320 2.13 -15.17 -17.45
C LEU A 320 3.40 -15.25 -18.29
N ARG A 321 4.10 -16.39 -18.26
CA ARG A 321 5.33 -16.62 -19.02
C ARG A 321 5.05 -16.56 -20.53
N SER A 322 4.04 -17.26 -21.02
CA SER A 322 3.62 -17.24 -22.41
C SER A 322 3.19 -15.85 -22.87
N ALA A 323 2.41 -15.15 -22.05
CA ALA A 323 2.04 -13.75 -22.31
C ALA A 323 3.26 -12.83 -22.40
N ALA A 324 4.16 -12.91 -21.43
CA ALA A 324 5.36 -12.09 -21.39
C ALA A 324 6.30 -12.32 -22.60
N ARG A 325 6.25 -13.49 -23.22
CA ARG A 325 7.00 -13.81 -24.45
C ARG A 325 6.29 -13.39 -25.73
N GLY A 326 5.10 -12.81 -25.64
CA GLY A 326 4.30 -12.44 -26.81
C GLY A 326 3.69 -13.62 -27.57
N GLU A 327 3.59 -14.79 -26.94
CA GLU A 327 3.02 -16.01 -27.50
C GLU A 327 1.47 -16.00 -27.46
N GLN A 328 0.88 -15.00 -26.80
CA GLN A 328 -0.58 -14.85 -26.63
C GLN A 328 -1.07 -13.51 -27.19
N ARG A 329 -2.20 -13.52 -27.86
CA ARG A 329 -2.81 -12.30 -28.41
C ARG A 329 -3.32 -11.34 -27.31
N ASN A 330 -3.66 -11.86 -26.13
CA ASN A 330 -4.16 -11.10 -24.98
C ASN A 330 -3.09 -10.94 -23.89
N ALA A 331 -1.83 -10.79 -24.26
CA ALA A 331 -0.70 -10.73 -23.34
C ALA A 331 -0.88 -9.65 -22.25
N ASP A 332 -1.29 -8.45 -22.64
CA ASP A 332 -1.49 -7.33 -21.69
C ASP A 332 -2.61 -7.65 -20.70
N GLU A 333 -3.71 -8.27 -21.14
CA GLU A 333 -4.80 -8.69 -20.27
C GLU A 333 -4.34 -9.71 -19.22
N VAL A 334 -3.52 -10.70 -19.62
CA VAL A 334 -2.99 -11.72 -18.71
C VAL A 334 -2.06 -11.08 -17.66
N ILE A 335 -1.22 -10.14 -18.06
CA ILE A 335 -0.32 -9.42 -17.16
C ILE A 335 -1.13 -8.56 -16.17
N GLU A 336 -2.09 -7.77 -16.67
CA GLU A 336 -2.96 -6.92 -15.85
C GLU A 336 -3.80 -7.76 -14.87
N ALA A 337 -4.39 -8.86 -15.34
CA ALA A 337 -5.15 -9.81 -14.54
C ALA A 337 -4.30 -10.42 -13.41
N THR A 338 -3.05 -10.77 -13.71
CA THR A 338 -2.10 -11.32 -12.72
C THR A 338 -1.81 -10.30 -11.62
N ILE A 339 -1.56 -9.05 -11.98
CA ILE A 339 -1.32 -7.95 -11.02
C ILE A 339 -2.57 -7.70 -10.18
N THR A 340 -3.72 -7.59 -10.82
CA THR A 340 -5.02 -7.33 -10.17
C THR A 340 -5.34 -8.40 -9.14
N GLU A 341 -5.15 -9.67 -9.49
CA GLU A 341 -5.38 -10.79 -8.57
C GLU A 341 -4.35 -10.84 -7.44
N ALA A 342 -3.09 -10.53 -7.69
CA ALA A 342 -2.07 -10.47 -6.66
C ALA A 342 -2.40 -9.39 -5.62
N MET A 343 -2.87 -8.22 -6.07
CA MET A 343 -3.29 -7.12 -5.20
C MET A 343 -4.58 -7.44 -4.44
N ARG A 344 -5.48 -8.24 -5.03
CA ARG A 344 -6.67 -8.71 -4.34
C ARG A 344 -6.34 -9.69 -3.22
N VAL A 345 -5.63 -10.77 -3.54
CA VAL A 345 -5.38 -11.88 -2.60
C VAL A 345 -4.32 -11.54 -1.55
N ARG A 346 -3.46 -10.55 -1.81
CA ARG A 346 -2.39 -10.08 -0.91
C ARG A 346 -2.27 -8.56 -0.94
N PRO A 347 -3.30 -7.82 -0.46
CA PRO A 347 -3.23 -6.37 -0.42
C PRO A 347 -2.13 -5.92 0.53
N VAL A 348 -1.18 -5.13 0.04
CA VAL A 348 -0.07 -4.60 0.86
C VAL A 348 -0.59 -3.60 1.89
N ILE A 349 -1.61 -2.81 1.55
CA ILE A 349 -2.34 -1.97 2.50
C ILE A 349 -3.65 -2.69 2.84
N PRO A 350 -3.76 -3.30 4.03
CA PRO A 350 -4.93 -4.10 4.37
C PRO A 350 -6.13 -3.29 4.85
N VAL A 351 -5.90 -2.05 5.28
CA VAL A 351 -6.94 -1.19 5.89
C VAL A 351 -6.65 0.27 5.57
N THR A 352 -7.69 1.02 5.28
CA THR A 352 -7.66 2.49 5.26
C THR A 352 -8.78 3.04 6.13
N GLY A 353 -8.68 4.28 6.60
CA GLY A 353 -9.62 4.81 7.59
C GLY A 353 -10.14 6.21 7.29
N ARG A 354 -11.30 6.47 7.86
CA ARG A 354 -11.95 7.78 7.90
C ARG A 354 -12.43 8.05 9.33
N ARG A 355 -12.53 9.32 9.70
CA ARG A 355 -13.23 9.74 10.92
C ARG A 355 -14.56 10.37 10.50
N VAL A 356 -15.67 9.84 10.97
CA VAL A 356 -16.96 10.47 10.69
C VAL A 356 -17.12 11.70 11.59
N GLY A 357 -17.31 12.87 10.99
CA GLY A 357 -17.51 14.14 11.71
C GLY A 357 -18.96 14.37 12.15
N VAL A 358 -19.87 13.58 11.61
CA VAL A 358 -21.31 13.54 11.95
C VAL A 358 -21.69 12.08 12.21
N PRO A 359 -22.83 11.81 12.89
CA PRO A 359 -23.29 10.43 13.05
C PRO A 359 -23.46 9.74 11.70
N TRP A 360 -23.08 8.46 11.62
CA TRP A 360 -23.01 7.74 10.35
C TRP A 360 -23.65 6.37 10.44
N ARG A 361 -24.50 6.06 9.47
CA ARG A 361 -25.12 4.74 9.31
C ARG A 361 -24.18 3.80 8.56
N LEU A 362 -24.08 2.57 9.01
CA LEU A 362 -23.36 1.44 8.37
C LEU A 362 -24.29 0.23 8.37
N GLY A 363 -25.21 0.18 7.41
CA GLY A 363 -26.25 -0.85 7.34
C GLY A 363 -27.20 -0.80 8.54
N PRO A 364 -27.32 -1.86 9.35
CA PRO A 364 -28.19 -1.89 10.53
C PRO A 364 -27.56 -1.21 11.75
N TYR A 365 -26.41 -0.58 11.63
CA TYR A 365 -25.67 0.02 12.73
C TYR A 365 -25.50 1.52 12.54
N ALA A 366 -25.32 2.24 13.66
CA ALA A 366 -24.90 3.62 13.68
C ALA A 366 -23.63 3.83 14.50
N VAL A 367 -22.81 4.76 14.05
CA VAL A 367 -21.64 5.22 14.78
C VAL A 367 -21.76 6.72 15.06
N PRO A 368 -21.48 7.19 16.29
CA PRO A 368 -21.55 8.60 16.63
C PRO A 368 -20.46 9.42 15.93
N ALA A 369 -20.65 10.72 15.85
CA ALA A 369 -19.63 11.66 15.40
C ALA A 369 -18.31 11.46 16.15
N GLY A 370 -17.19 11.66 15.44
CA GLY A 370 -15.85 11.44 15.98
C GLY A 370 -15.35 9.98 15.90
N THR A 371 -16.20 9.02 15.49
CA THR A 371 -15.81 7.60 15.42
C THR A 371 -14.87 7.35 14.23
N PRO A 372 -13.69 6.74 14.43
CA PRO A 372 -12.89 6.19 13.35
C PRO A 372 -13.58 4.99 12.72
N VAL A 373 -13.72 5.00 11.40
CA VAL A 373 -14.26 3.89 10.61
C VAL A 373 -13.18 3.38 9.67
N ALA A 374 -12.82 2.13 9.82
CA ALA A 374 -11.85 1.44 9.00
C ALA A 374 -12.55 0.72 7.84
N ALA A 375 -12.27 1.12 6.61
CA ALA A 375 -12.57 0.37 5.41
C ALA A 375 -11.51 -0.72 5.24
N SER A 376 -11.90 -1.98 5.44
CA SER A 376 -10.97 -3.10 5.35
C SER A 376 -10.83 -3.58 3.92
N ILE A 377 -9.71 -3.26 3.28
CA ILE A 377 -9.34 -3.74 1.96
C ILE A 377 -9.18 -5.27 2.00
N LEU A 378 -8.51 -5.77 3.05
CA LEU A 378 -8.31 -7.19 3.26
C LEU A 378 -9.62 -7.97 3.27
N LEU A 379 -10.58 -7.56 4.11
CA LEU A 379 -11.84 -8.28 4.26
C LEU A 379 -12.71 -8.16 3.02
N LEU A 380 -12.79 -6.96 2.43
CA LEU A 380 -13.50 -6.71 1.18
C LEU A 380 -13.02 -7.64 0.04
N HIS A 381 -11.71 -7.72 -0.13
CA HIS A 381 -11.09 -8.52 -1.18
C HIS A 381 -11.20 -10.04 -0.94
N HIS A 382 -11.63 -10.46 0.24
CA HIS A 382 -11.86 -11.87 0.58
C HIS A 382 -13.34 -12.19 0.84
N ARG A 383 -14.25 -11.37 0.36
CA ARG A 383 -15.69 -11.64 0.35
C ARG A 383 -16.01 -12.72 -0.68
N GLU A 384 -16.70 -13.76 -0.25
CA GLU A 384 -17.08 -14.89 -1.12
C GLU A 384 -18.15 -14.53 -2.13
N ASP A 385 -19.07 -13.64 -1.75
CA ASP A 385 -20.13 -13.13 -2.62
C ASP A 385 -19.61 -12.27 -3.78
N LEU A 386 -18.45 -11.62 -3.61
CA LEU A 386 -17.78 -10.85 -4.68
C LEU A 386 -16.74 -11.70 -5.44
N TYR A 387 -16.07 -12.58 -4.73
CA TYR A 387 -14.92 -13.34 -5.24
C TYR A 387 -15.06 -14.81 -4.84
N PRO A 388 -15.76 -15.64 -5.61
CA PRO A 388 -15.85 -17.08 -5.35
C PRO A 388 -14.47 -17.69 -5.16
N ASP A 389 -14.30 -18.51 -4.11
CA ASP A 389 -13.01 -19.07 -3.67
C ASP A 389 -11.96 -17.97 -3.41
N PRO A 390 -12.21 -17.05 -2.44
CA PRO A 390 -11.49 -15.78 -2.32
C PRO A 390 -10.04 -15.93 -1.88
N PHE A 391 -9.62 -17.07 -1.32
CA PHE A 391 -8.24 -17.32 -0.90
C PHE A 391 -7.36 -17.91 -2.00
N SER A 392 -7.95 -18.38 -3.09
CA SER A 392 -7.24 -18.90 -4.25
C SER A 392 -6.73 -17.77 -5.14
N PHE A 393 -5.54 -17.98 -5.70
CA PHE A 393 -4.94 -17.07 -6.67
C PHE A 393 -5.36 -17.47 -8.07
N ARG A 394 -6.31 -16.76 -8.66
CA ARG A 394 -6.95 -17.06 -9.94
C ARG A 394 -7.02 -15.82 -10.84
N PRO A 395 -5.92 -15.48 -11.56
CA PRO A 395 -5.92 -14.34 -12.48
C PRO A 395 -7.03 -14.38 -13.53
N GLU A 396 -7.43 -15.58 -13.98
CA GLU A 396 -8.48 -15.79 -14.97
C GLU A 396 -9.85 -15.22 -14.60
N ARG A 397 -10.09 -14.90 -13.32
CA ARG A 397 -11.34 -14.21 -12.91
C ARG A 397 -11.49 -12.82 -13.52
N TRP A 398 -10.40 -12.26 -14.02
CA TRP A 398 -10.35 -10.92 -14.59
C TRP A 398 -10.35 -10.90 -16.12
N PHE A 399 -10.36 -12.06 -16.78
CA PHE A 399 -10.42 -12.13 -18.24
C PHE A 399 -11.80 -11.65 -18.74
N GLY A 400 -11.82 -10.66 -19.64
CA GLY A 400 -13.04 -10.02 -20.12
C GLY A 400 -13.83 -9.25 -19.07
N SER A 401 -13.26 -9.05 -17.87
CA SER A 401 -13.96 -8.46 -16.72
C SER A 401 -13.06 -7.46 -16.01
N ARG A 402 -13.68 -6.45 -15.41
CA ARG A 402 -13.01 -5.50 -14.51
C ARG A 402 -13.71 -5.46 -13.16
N PRO A 403 -12.95 -5.33 -12.06
CA PRO A 403 -13.56 -5.21 -10.74
C PRO A 403 -14.39 -3.93 -10.62
N GLY A 404 -15.46 -3.99 -9.83
CA GLY A 404 -16.23 -2.80 -9.46
C GLY A 404 -15.40 -1.79 -8.68
N THR A 405 -15.71 -0.50 -8.84
CA THR A 405 -14.91 0.61 -8.31
C THR A 405 -14.72 0.55 -6.79
N TYR A 406 -15.69 0.02 -6.04
CA TYR A 406 -15.65 -0.11 -4.58
C TYR A 406 -15.58 -1.58 -4.11
N GLU A 407 -15.42 -2.51 -5.03
CA GLU A 407 -15.19 -3.92 -4.76
C GLU A 407 -13.69 -4.25 -4.71
N TRP A 408 -12.90 -3.59 -5.57
CA TRP A 408 -11.44 -3.72 -5.64
C TRP A 408 -10.78 -2.37 -5.40
N ILE A 409 -10.22 -2.19 -4.20
CA ILE A 409 -9.72 -0.90 -3.74
C ILE A 409 -8.27 -0.93 -3.18
N PRO A 410 -7.31 -1.63 -3.82
CA PRO A 410 -5.94 -1.67 -3.29
C PRO A 410 -5.28 -0.30 -3.26
N PHE A 411 -5.73 0.62 -4.11
CA PHE A 411 -5.30 2.01 -4.17
C PHE A 411 -6.19 2.98 -3.37
N GLY A 412 -7.10 2.47 -2.53
CA GLY A 412 -8.11 3.26 -1.87
C GLY A 412 -9.12 3.88 -2.84
N GLY A 413 -9.74 5.01 -2.47
CA GLY A 413 -10.77 5.64 -3.30
C GLY A 413 -11.08 7.09 -2.91
N GLY A 414 -11.95 7.72 -3.73
CA GLY A 414 -12.35 9.11 -3.57
C GLY A 414 -11.18 10.09 -3.74
N THR A 415 -11.26 11.22 -3.07
CA THR A 415 -10.23 12.27 -3.10
C THR A 415 -8.85 11.81 -2.57
N ARG A 416 -8.80 10.66 -1.93
CA ARG A 416 -7.58 10.06 -1.33
C ARG A 416 -7.05 8.84 -2.10
N ARG A 417 -7.57 8.59 -3.29
CA ARG A 417 -7.03 7.53 -4.14
C ARG A 417 -5.53 7.74 -4.37
N CYS A 418 -4.75 6.67 -4.36
CA CYS A 418 -3.30 6.70 -4.53
C CYS A 418 -2.89 7.55 -5.74
N LEU A 419 -1.95 8.49 -5.54
CA LEU A 419 -1.40 9.33 -6.61
C LEU A 419 -0.58 8.51 -7.60
N GLY A 420 0.23 7.59 -7.08
CA GLY A 420 1.13 6.75 -7.86
C GLY A 420 0.49 5.47 -8.40
N ALA A 421 -0.85 5.34 -8.47
CA ALA A 421 -1.50 4.11 -8.89
C ALA A 421 -1.08 3.66 -10.30
N ALA A 422 -1.03 4.59 -11.26
CA ALA A 422 -0.63 4.29 -12.63
C ALA A 422 0.85 3.87 -12.71
N LEU A 423 1.74 4.58 -12.03
CA LEU A 423 3.16 4.22 -11.95
C LEU A 423 3.36 2.84 -11.30
N ALA A 424 2.63 2.53 -10.22
CA ALA A 424 2.72 1.25 -9.54
C ALA A 424 2.23 0.09 -10.43
N MET A 425 1.21 0.30 -11.25
CA MET A 425 0.75 -0.71 -12.23
C MET A 425 1.78 -0.91 -13.35
N ALA A 426 2.33 0.17 -13.92
CA ALA A 426 3.38 0.10 -14.94
C ALA A 426 4.64 -0.60 -14.40
N GLU A 427 5.07 -0.24 -13.19
CA GLU A 427 6.24 -0.86 -12.56
C GLU A 427 6.05 -2.36 -12.35
N GLN A 428 4.88 -2.78 -11.86
CA GLN A 428 4.57 -4.19 -11.70
C GLN A 428 4.53 -4.91 -13.05
N SER A 429 3.91 -4.30 -14.08
CA SER A 429 3.80 -4.89 -15.42
C SER A 429 5.19 -5.15 -16.01
N VAL A 430 6.07 -4.15 -16.02
CA VAL A 430 7.43 -4.28 -16.57
C VAL A 430 8.24 -5.30 -15.80
N VAL A 431 8.27 -5.23 -14.47
CA VAL A 431 9.09 -6.12 -13.63
C VAL A 431 8.60 -7.57 -13.70
N LEU A 432 7.29 -7.81 -13.63
CA LEU A 432 6.71 -9.16 -13.74
C LEU A 432 7.01 -9.77 -15.10
N SER A 433 6.81 -9.01 -16.20
CA SER A 433 7.09 -9.49 -17.56
C SER A 433 8.56 -9.83 -17.76
N MET A 434 9.47 -8.95 -17.35
CA MET A 434 10.92 -9.20 -17.48
C MET A 434 11.37 -10.43 -16.69
N MET A 435 10.87 -10.61 -15.46
CA MET A 435 11.20 -11.78 -14.66
C MET A 435 10.64 -13.07 -15.29
N ALA A 436 9.40 -13.04 -15.80
CA ALA A 436 8.77 -14.18 -16.45
C ALA A 436 9.47 -14.57 -17.77
N GLN A 437 9.99 -13.60 -18.51
CA GLN A 437 10.76 -13.84 -19.72
C GLN A 437 12.13 -14.46 -19.44
N ARG A 438 12.83 -13.96 -18.41
CA ARG A 438 14.26 -14.18 -18.22
C ARG A 438 14.60 -15.27 -17.21
N LEU A 439 13.67 -15.63 -16.32
CA LEU A 439 13.95 -16.50 -15.19
C LEU A 439 12.99 -17.68 -15.12
N ASP A 440 13.54 -18.85 -14.76
CA ASP A 440 12.77 -19.98 -14.28
C ASP A 440 12.79 -19.98 -12.76
N LEU A 441 11.64 -19.68 -12.15
CA LEU A 441 11.50 -19.52 -10.71
C LEU A 441 10.67 -20.65 -10.10
N GLU A 442 11.12 -21.11 -8.94
CA GLU A 442 10.39 -22.08 -8.12
C GLU A 442 10.30 -21.60 -6.66
N ALA A 443 9.31 -22.08 -5.93
CA ALA A 443 9.23 -21.84 -4.48
C ALA A 443 10.44 -22.47 -3.77
N ALA A 444 11.10 -21.73 -2.89
CA ALA A 444 12.27 -22.21 -2.17
C ALA A 444 11.95 -23.37 -1.19
N ASP A 445 10.70 -23.50 -0.78
CA ASP A 445 10.20 -24.57 0.09
C ASP A 445 8.69 -24.76 -0.08
N SER A 446 8.14 -25.85 0.47
CA SER A 446 6.70 -26.17 0.41
C SER A 446 5.83 -25.28 1.28
N LYS A 447 6.40 -24.55 2.26
CA LYS A 447 5.63 -23.74 3.22
C LYS A 447 5.17 -22.43 2.56
N PRO A 448 3.86 -22.15 2.55
CA PRO A 448 3.36 -20.86 2.05
C PRO A 448 3.89 -19.71 2.90
N GLU A 449 4.05 -18.56 2.27
CA GLU A 449 4.49 -17.33 2.92
C GLU A 449 3.39 -16.81 3.86
N ARG A 450 3.78 -16.33 5.04
CA ARG A 450 2.84 -15.78 6.02
C ARG A 450 2.81 -14.26 5.91
N PRO A 451 1.62 -13.63 5.94
CA PRO A 451 1.53 -12.19 6.07
C PRO A 451 2.08 -11.72 7.42
N LYS A 452 2.94 -10.70 7.39
CA LYS A 452 3.48 -10.03 8.57
C LYS A 452 3.18 -8.54 8.48
N HIS A 453 2.63 -7.98 9.54
CA HIS A 453 2.39 -6.54 9.64
C HIS A 453 3.69 -5.80 9.92
N ARG A 454 3.95 -4.74 9.13
CA ARG A 454 5.06 -3.80 9.33
C ARG A 454 4.55 -2.37 9.09
N ASN A 455 4.57 -1.55 10.11
CA ASN A 455 3.99 -0.20 10.10
C ASN A 455 2.54 -0.23 9.58
N VAL A 456 2.30 0.28 8.38
CA VAL A 456 0.97 0.28 7.73
C VAL A 456 0.83 -0.79 6.65
N THR A 457 1.89 -1.56 6.37
CA THR A 457 1.95 -2.54 5.28
C THR A 457 1.88 -3.98 5.76
N MET A 458 1.42 -4.85 4.89
CA MET A 458 1.41 -6.30 5.05
C MET A 458 2.41 -6.93 4.10
N ILE A 459 3.51 -7.43 4.65
CA ILE A 459 4.66 -7.94 3.93
C ILE A 459 4.76 -9.47 4.01
N PRO A 460 5.44 -10.14 3.06
CA PRO A 460 5.80 -11.54 3.19
C PRO A 460 6.83 -11.72 4.33
N ALA A 461 6.52 -12.56 5.33
CA ALA A 461 7.31 -12.68 6.56
C ALA A 461 8.77 -13.13 6.32
N ARG A 462 9.00 -13.95 5.29
CA ARG A 462 10.32 -14.45 4.87
C ARG A 462 10.80 -13.80 3.56
N GLY A 463 10.10 -12.77 3.10
CA GLY A 463 10.43 -11.99 1.90
C GLY A 463 10.05 -12.63 0.58
N GLY A 464 9.15 -13.61 0.54
CA GLY A 464 8.76 -14.28 -0.71
C GLY A 464 9.93 -15.07 -1.30
N ARG A 465 10.33 -16.17 -0.66
CA ARG A 465 11.54 -16.94 -1.02
C ARG A 465 11.32 -17.80 -2.26
N VAL A 466 12.24 -17.65 -3.22
CA VAL A 466 12.28 -18.43 -4.45
C VAL A 466 13.68 -18.99 -4.72
N VAL A 467 13.78 -19.92 -5.67
CA VAL A 467 15.02 -20.39 -6.26
C VAL A 467 14.96 -20.14 -7.77
N ILE A 468 16.00 -19.56 -8.33
CA ILE A 468 16.18 -19.44 -9.78
C ILE A 468 16.79 -20.76 -10.27
N ARG A 469 16.06 -21.51 -11.11
CA ARG A 469 16.53 -22.76 -11.69
C ARG A 469 17.32 -22.57 -12.97
N GLY A 470 16.97 -21.53 -13.73
CA GLY A 470 17.63 -21.20 -15.00
C GLY A 470 17.46 -19.74 -15.36
N ARG A 471 18.33 -19.27 -16.25
CA ARG A 471 18.21 -18.00 -16.97
C ARG A 471 17.98 -18.29 -18.43
N ARG A 472 17.22 -17.44 -19.09
CA ARG A 472 16.92 -17.55 -20.52
C ARG A 472 17.37 -16.30 -21.26
#